data_0a01ba1d3dd5f975a370ecaa50ab81aa
#
_entry.id   0a01ba1d3dd5f975a370ecaa50ab81aa
#
_cell.length_a   1.000
_cell.length_b   1.000
_cell.length_c   1.000
_cell.angle_alpha   90.00
_cell.angle_beta   90.00
_cell.angle_gamma   90.00
#
_symmetry.space_group_name_H-M   'P 1'
#
loop_
_entity.id
_entity.type
_entity.pdbx_description
1 polymer ?
#
loop_
_entity_poly.entity_id
_entity_poly.type
_entity_poly.pdbx_seq_one_letter_code
_entity_poly.pdbx_strand_id
1 'polypeptide(L)'
;MPYDSILEKNKWDKTFPLIRENNKCIKCMRCVQICDNVQGMHVWDVVNTGSRTTVNVAKNRLIQETNCTLCGQCVVNCPVGALRERDDVGRVLDAVEDENIITVVQIAPAVRTAWGEGFGLSKDFATAKRLVAGLRRIGFDYIFDTTFSADLTIMEEGSELLERLPEIKESGLPMFTSCCPGWVNFIKKEYPQYADRLSTAKSPQQMFGAVTKSYYAEKLGVEPERIFCVSLMPCLAKKDECTWDNGKDVDAVLTTREVERMLKSFFIKVQELEEEEFDDPLGVGSGAGVCLLY
;
A
#
# COMPACT_ATOMS: atom_id res chain seq x y z
N MET A 1 -35.99 19.78 0.00
CA MET A 1 -34.64 19.79 -0.63
C MET A 1 -34.73 18.91 -1.83
N PRO A 2 -34.20 19.32 -3.01
CA PRO A 2 -34.17 18.49 -4.20
C PRO A 2 -33.38 17.21 -3.91
N TYR A 3 -33.85 16.09 -4.45
CA TYR A 3 -33.25 14.75 -4.28
C TYR A 3 -31.76 14.72 -4.68
N ASP A 4 -31.38 15.47 -5.69
CA ASP A 4 -30.01 15.60 -6.20
C ASP A 4 -29.04 16.23 -5.20
N SER A 5 -29.48 17.18 -4.37
CA SER A 5 -28.63 17.80 -3.34
C SER A 5 -28.27 16.86 -2.18
N ILE A 6 -29.03 15.79 -1.99
CA ILE A 6 -28.76 14.75 -0.98
C ILE A 6 -27.76 13.73 -1.54
N LEU A 7 -27.82 13.45 -2.84
CA LEU A 7 -26.88 12.55 -3.52
C LEU A 7 -25.49 13.18 -3.66
N GLU A 8 -25.41 14.48 -3.94
CA GLU A 8 -24.13 15.20 -4.08
C GLU A 8 -23.35 15.31 -2.75
N LYS A 9 -24.04 15.46 -1.63
CA LYS A 9 -23.41 15.55 -0.29
C LYS A 9 -22.72 14.24 0.16
N ASN A 10 -23.02 13.12 -0.45
CA ASN A 10 -22.49 11.80 -0.10
C ASN A 10 -21.61 11.18 -1.20
N LYS A 11 -21.08 11.98 -2.11
CA LYS A 11 -20.20 11.48 -3.17
C LYS A 11 -18.87 11.08 -2.55
N TRP A 12 -18.57 9.78 -2.60
CA TRP A 12 -17.29 9.26 -2.12
C TRP A 12 -16.14 9.79 -2.96
N ASP A 13 -15.08 10.23 -2.31
CA ASP A 13 -13.85 10.63 -2.99
C ASP A 13 -13.17 9.39 -3.59
N LYS A 14 -13.12 9.31 -4.91
CA LYS A 14 -12.54 8.19 -5.65
C LYS A 14 -11.01 8.21 -5.68
N THR A 15 -10.41 9.33 -5.28
CA THR A 15 -8.93 9.44 -5.18
C THR A 15 -8.42 8.86 -3.86
N PHE A 16 -9.29 8.73 -2.87
CA PHE A 16 -8.93 8.16 -1.56
C PHE A 16 -8.62 6.66 -1.68
N PRO A 17 -7.62 6.13 -0.95
CA PRO A 17 -7.21 4.72 -1.06
C PRO A 17 -8.30 3.69 -0.78
N LEU A 18 -9.27 4.03 0.07
CA LEU A 18 -10.42 3.20 0.39
C LEU A 18 -11.65 3.69 -0.35
N ILE A 19 -12.30 2.84 -1.12
CA ILE A 19 -13.51 3.12 -1.87
C ILE A 19 -14.73 2.47 -1.19
N ARG A 20 -15.83 3.23 -1.17
CA ARG A 20 -17.13 2.72 -0.69
C ARG A 20 -18.18 2.82 -1.79
N GLU A 21 -18.80 1.68 -2.09
CA GLU A 21 -19.92 1.55 -3.02
C GLU A 21 -21.21 1.27 -2.25
N ASN A 22 -21.96 2.32 -1.96
CA ASN A 22 -23.14 2.24 -1.09
C ASN A 22 -24.24 1.30 -1.61
N ASN A 23 -24.39 1.20 -2.93
CA ASN A 23 -25.39 0.35 -3.59
C ASN A 23 -25.14 -1.15 -3.40
N LYS A 24 -23.91 -1.56 -3.11
CA LYS A 24 -23.55 -2.95 -2.80
C LYS A 24 -23.75 -3.31 -1.32
N CYS A 25 -23.91 -2.32 -0.45
CA CYS A 25 -23.93 -2.54 1.00
C CYS A 25 -25.21 -3.25 1.47
N ILE A 26 -25.07 -4.44 2.04
CA ILE A 26 -26.16 -5.22 2.65
C ILE A 26 -26.39 -4.91 4.14
N LYS A 27 -25.73 -3.90 4.67
CA LYS A 27 -25.86 -3.41 6.06
C LYS A 27 -25.56 -4.49 7.12
N CYS A 28 -24.63 -5.41 6.83
CA CYS A 28 -24.25 -6.50 7.74
C CYS A 28 -23.42 -6.07 8.95
N MET A 29 -22.96 -4.82 8.99
CA MET A 29 -22.24 -4.15 10.07
C MET A 29 -20.86 -4.76 10.43
N ARG A 30 -20.32 -5.70 9.64
CA ARG A 30 -19.00 -6.29 9.90
C ARG A 30 -17.89 -5.25 9.90
N CYS A 31 -17.96 -4.24 9.00
CA CYS A 31 -16.99 -3.13 8.98
C CYS A 31 -17.05 -2.27 10.23
N VAL A 32 -18.24 -2.05 10.81
CA VAL A 32 -18.41 -1.36 12.10
C VAL A 32 -17.76 -2.20 13.19
N GLN A 33 -18.14 -3.47 13.32
CA GLN A 33 -17.64 -4.37 14.36
C GLN A 33 -16.11 -4.51 14.36
N ILE A 34 -15.50 -4.72 13.19
CA ILE A 34 -14.04 -4.87 13.11
C ILE A 34 -13.32 -3.57 13.43
N CYS A 35 -13.88 -2.43 12.99
CA CYS A 35 -13.29 -1.12 13.23
C CYS A 35 -13.38 -0.71 14.71
N ASP A 36 -14.51 -1.01 15.37
CA ASP A 36 -14.75 -0.63 16.75
C ASP A 36 -14.08 -1.58 17.74
N ASN A 37 -14.34 -2.89 17.59
CA ASN A 37 -13.98 -3.84 18.63
C ASN A 37 -12.55 -4.36 18.51
N VAL A 38 -11.96 -4.33 17.30
CA VAL A 38 -10.62 -4.87 17.06
C VAL A 38 -9.61 -3.75 16.81
N GLN A 39 -9.97 -2.78 15.96
CA GLN A 39 -9.06 -1.68 15.61
C GLN A 39 -9.18 -0.47 16.54
N GLY A 40 -10.30 -0.31 17.26
CA GLY A 40 -10.53 0.80 18.18
C GLY A 40 -10.64 2.19 17.50
N MET A 41 -10.91 2.23 16.18
CA MET A 41 -10.85 3.47 15.40
C MET A 41 -12.18 4.17 15.20
N HIS A 42 -13.31 3.50 15.42
CA HIS A 42 -14.69 4.05 15.39
C HIS A 42 -15.00 4.89 14.13
N VAL A 43 -14.52 4.44 12.97
CA VAL A 43 -14.69 5.16 11.70
C VAL A 43 -16.08 4.94 11.11
N TRP A 44 -16.59 3.71 11.20
CA TRP A 44 -17.86 3.30 10.61
C TRP A 44 -18.99 3.29 11.62
N ASP A 45 -20.20 3.68 11.19
CA ASP A 45 -21.39 3.67 12.04
C ASP A 45 -22.65 3.46 11.20
N VAL A 46 -23.75 3.16 11.88
CA VAL A 46 -25.10 3.19 11.29
C VAL A 46 -25.61 4.62 11.30
N VAL A 47 -25.85 5.14 10.13
CA VAL A 47 -26.28 6.53 9.97
C VAL A 47 -27.66 6.60 9.30
N ASN A 48 -28.31 7.77 9.48
CA ASN A 48 -29.66 8.05 9.03
C ASN A 48 -30.73 7.16 9.70
N THR A 49 -32.00 7.33 9.35
CA THR A 49 -33.15 6.64 9.96
C THR A 49 -34.13 6.16 8.90
N GLY A 50 -34.99 5.21 9.29
CA GLY A 50 -36.03 4.65 8.42
C GLY A 50 -35.45 4.00 7.16
N SER A 51 -36.08 4.23 6.02
CA SER A 51 -35.65 3.66 4.72
C SER A 51 -34.27 4.13 4.27
N ARG A 52 -33.75 5.23 4.82
CA ARG A 52 -32.44 5.79 4.51
C ARG A 52 -31.31 5.25 5.40
N THR A 53 -31.61 4.40 6.37
CA THR A 53 -30.60 3.78 7.24
C THR A 53 -29.53 3.08 6.40
N THR A 54 -28.27 3.40 6.65
CA THR A 54 -27.12 2.79 5.96
C THR A 54 -25.90 2.77 6.86
N VAL A 55 -24.90 1.97 6.53
CA VAL A 55 -23.57 2.06 7.15
C VAL A 55 -22.77 3.12 6.40
N ASN A 56 -22.23 4.08 7.11
CA ASN A 56 -21.38 5.14 6.55
C ASN A 56 -20.31 5.54 7.56
N VAL A 57 -19.49 6.51 7.21
CA VAL A 57 -18.57 7.15 8.16
C VAL A 57 -19.40 7.79 9.29
N ALA A 58 -18.97 7.58 10.51
CA ALA A 58 -19.66 8.05 11.71
C ALA A 58 -20.00 9.55 11.60
N LYS A 59 -21.23 9.91 11.97
CA LYS A 59 -21.79 11.28 11.86
C LYS A 59 -21.85 11.82 10.42
N ASN A 60 -21.80 10.98 9.39
CA ASN A 60 -21.75 11.37 7.96
C ASN A 60 -20.59 12.34 7.62
N ARG A 61 -19.46 12.24 8.33
CA ARG A 61 -18.24 13.00 8.02
C ARG A 61 -17.57 12.47 6.74
N LEU A 62 -16.64 13.23 6.19
CA LEU A 62 -15.69 12.71 5.21
C LEU A 62 -14.73 11.75 5.89
N ILE A 63 -14.27 10.71 5.19
CA ILE A 63 -13.37 9.72 5.78
C ILE A 63 -11.99 10.34 6.11
N GLN A 64 -11.56 11.34 5.34
CA GLN A 64 -10.34 12.10 5.59
C GLN A 64 -10.37 12.88 6.91
N GLU A 65 -11.56 13.23 7.40
CA GLU A 65 -11.77 13.93 8.69
C GLU A 65 -11.77 12.97 9.88
N THR A 66 -11.58 11.69 9.65
CA THR A 66 -11.60 10.66 10.71
C THR A 66 -10.19 10.20 11.05
N ASN A 67 -10.10 9.44 12.13
CA ASN A 67 -8.83 8.81 12.55
C ASN A 67 -8.54 7.51 11.79
N CYS A 68 -9.13 7.31 10.61
CA CYS A 68 -8.87 6.14 9.78
C CYS A 68 -7.37 5.99 9.50
N THR A 69 -6.82 4.83 9.85
CA THR A 69 -5.41 4.48 9.64
C THR A 69 -5.18 3.74 8.33
N LEU A 70 -6.24 3.52 7.53
CA LEU A 70 -6.19 2.75 6.29
C LEU A 70 -5.69 1.31 6.46
N CYS A 71 -5.94 0.69 7.61
CA CYS A 71 -5.53 -0.69 7.92
C CYS A 71 -6.18 -1.75 7.00
N GLY A 72 -7.24 -1.42 6.27
CA GLY A 72 -7.90 -2.32 5.31
C GLY A 72 -8.81 -3.40 5.92
N GLN A 73 -8.91 -3.53 7.25
CA GLN A 73 -9.69 -4.60 7.89
C GLN A 73 -11.17 -4.56 7.53
N CYS A 74 -11.75 -3.38 7.36
CA CYS A 74 -13.13 -3.22 6.89
C CYS A 74 -13.34 -3.74 5.45
N VAL A 75 -12.31 -3.66 4.60
CA VAL A 75 -12.32 -4.20 3.23
C VAL A 75 -12.31 -5.73 3.26
N VAL A 76 -11.40 -6.33 4.05
CA VAL A 76 -11.28 -7.79 4.19
C VAL A 76 -12.56 -8.41 4.73
N ASN A 77 -13.23 -7.72 5.66
CA ASN A 77 -14.46 -8.22 6.31
C ASN A 77 -15.75 -7.90 5.53
N CYS A 78 -15.68 -7.19 4.40
CA CYS A 78 -16.85 -6.85 3.60
C CYS A 78 -17.24 -8.01 2.68
N PRO A 79 -18.36 -8.72 2.92
CA PRO A 79 -18.70 -9.94 2.17
C PRO A 79 -19.17 -9.66 0.73
N VAL A 80 -19.49 -8.42 0.41
CA VAL A 80 -20.08 -8.02 -0.89
C VAL A 80 -19.23 -7.01 -1.66
N GLY A 81 -18.01 -6.74 -1.19
CA GLY A 81 -17.12 -5.77 -1.83
C GLY A 81 -17.67 -4.34 -1.90
N ALA A 82 -18.56 -3.98 -0.96
CA ALA A 82 -19.03 -2.60 -0.82
C ALA A 82 -17.92 -1.65 -0.32
N LEU A 83 -16.92 -2.21 0.35
CA LEU A 83 -15.66 -1.57 0.70
C LEU A 83 -14.55 -2.28 -0.05
N ARG A 84 -13.72 -1.53 -0.74
CA ARG A 84 -12.61 -2.04 -1.53
C ARG A 84 -11.48 -1.04 -1.59
N GLU A 85 -10.33 -1.48 -2.03
CA GLU A 85 -9.20 -0.62 -2.41
C GLU A 85 -9.56 0.26 -3.62
N ARG A 86 -8.91 1.43 -3.74
CA ARG A 86 -8.85 2.18 -4.99
C ARG A 86 -8.15 1.31 -6.02
N ASP A 87 -8.69 1.26 -7.22
CA ASP A 87 -8.14 0.49 -8.33
C ASP A 87 -7.12 1.33 -9.09
N ASP A 88 -5.85 0.96 -8.99
CA ASP A 88 -4.75 1.62 -9.69
C ASP A 88 -4.25 0.80 -10.91
N VAL A 89 -4.88 -0.35 -11.22
CA VAL A 89 -4.45 -1.24 -12.33
C VAL A 89 -4.44 -0.50 -13.66
N GLY A 90 -5.50 0.28 -13.97
CA GLY A 90 -5.57 1.03 -15.23
C GLY A 90 -4.36 1.95 -15.41
N ARG A 91 -4.01 2.75 -14.39
CA ARG A 91 -2.83 3.64 -14.44
C ARG A 91 -1.51 2.90 -14.69
N VAL A 92 -1.39 1.71 -14.09
CA VAL A 92 -0.18 0.89 -14.27
C VAL A 92 -0.13 0.31 -15.67
N LEU A 93 -1.25 -0.14 -16.22
CA LEU A 93 -1.31 -0.66 -17.59
C LEU A 93 -1.06 0.43 -18.62
N ASP A 94 -1.63 1.64 -18.43
CA ASP A 94 -1.35 2.80 -19.29
C ASP A 94 0.17 3.10 -19.34
N ALA A 95 0.87 2.96 -18.20
CA ALA A 95 2.33 3.15 -18.15
C ALA A 95 3.11 2.01 -18.80
N VAL A 96 2.63 0.76 -18.69
CA VAL A 96 3.25 -0.42 -19.33
C VAL A 96 3.11 -0.36 -20.87
N GLU A 97 2.03 0.25 -21.37
CA GLU A 97 1.78 0.38 -22.81
C GLU A 97 2.50 1.59 -23.45
N ASP A 98 2.99 2.54 -22.64
CA ASP A 98 3.69 3.73 -23.13
C ASP A 98 5.16 3.46 -23.38
N GLU A 99 5.58 3.38 -24.64
CA GLU A 99 6.97 3.14 -25.07
C GLU A 99 7.98 4.22 -24.57
N ASN A 100 7.51 5.38 -24.12
CA ASN A 100 8.37 6.45 -23.58
C ASN A 100 8.62 6.29 -22.09
N ILE A 101 7.89 5.42 -21.41
CA ILE A 101 7.98 5.16 -19.97
C ILE A 101 8.73 3.85 -19.72
N ILE A 102 9.56 3.86 -18.71
CA ILE A 102 10.21 2.65 -18.19
C ILE A 102 9.48 2.26 -16.91
N THR A 103 8.89 1.09 -16.91
CA THR A 103 8.15 0.58 -15.76
C THR A 103 9.04 -0.22 -14.83
N VAL A 104 9.14 0.24 -13.59
CA VAL A 104 9.92 -0.43 -12.54
C VAL A 104 8.98 -0.88 -11.44
N VAL A 105 9.00 -2.16 -11.10
CA VAL A 105 8.13 -2.70 -10.05
C VAL A 105 8.94 -3.34 -8.92
N GLN A 106 8.56 -3.04 -7.67
CA GLN A 106 9.07 -3.68 -6.47
C GLN A 106 8.04 -4.61 -5.84
N ILE A 107 8.49 -5.75 -5.32
CA ILE A 107 7.63 -6.77 -4.69
C ILE A 107 7.92 -6.85 -3.20
N ALA A 108 6.92 -6.54 -2.37
CA ALA A 108 7.05 -6.68 -0.91
C ALA A 108 7.11 -8.15 -0.48
N PRO A 109 7.82 -8.47 0.63
CA PRO A 109 7.94 -9.84 1.15
C PRO A 109 6.61 -10.55 1.37
N ALA A 110 5.60 -9.87 1.93
CA ALA A 110 4.28 -10.46 2.17
C ALA A 110 3.51 -10.77 0.86
N VAL A 111 3.71 -9.98 -0.21
CA VAL A 111 3.11 -10.27 -1.52
C VAL A 111 3.70 -11.53 -2.11
N ARG A 112 5.02 -11.76 -1.95
CA ARG A 112 5.69 -12.98 -2.44
C ARG A 112 5.08 -14.26 -1.90
N THR A 113 4.55 -14.22 -0.67
CA THR A 113 3.96 -15.39 -0.01
C THR A 113 2.46 -15.56 -0.25
N ALA A 114 1.76 -14.49 -0.61
CA ALA A 114 0.29 -14.48 -0.67
C ALA A 114 -0.30 -14.45 -2.09
N TRP A 115 0.46 -14.07 -3.12
CA TRP A 115 -0.07 -13.88 -4.47
C TRP A 115 -0.73 -15.12 -5.08
N GLY A 116 -0.26 -16.33 -4.69
CA GLY A 116 -0.78 -17.59 -5.20
C GLY A 116 -2.12 -18.02 -4.60
N GLU A 117 -2.55 -17.41 -3.49
CA GLU A 117 -3.78 -17.83 -2.78
C GLU A 117 -5.03 -17.68 -3.65
N GLY A 118 -5.16 -16.58 -4.37
CA GLY A 118 -6.29 -16.32 -5.26
C GLY A 118 -6.33 -17.18 -6.53
N PHE A 119 -5.27 -17.95 -6.79
CA PHE A 119 -5.18 -18.97 -7.84
C PHE A 119 -5.30 -20.39 -7.29
N GLY A 120 -5.43 -20.56 -5.96
CA GLY A 120 -5.47 -21.86 -5.31
C GLY A 120 -4.14 -22.64 -5.40
N LEU A 121 -3.02 -21.92 -5.54
CA LEU A 121 -1.70 -22.54 -5.64
C LEU A 121 -1.15 -22.86 -4.25
N SER A 122 -0.34 -23.92 -4.15
CA SER A 122 0.42 -24.20 -2.93
C SER A 122 1.54 -23.16 -2.76
N LYS A 123 1.95 -22.94 -1.51
CA LYS A 123 3.05 -21.99 -1.20
C LYS A 123 4.37 -22.38 -1.87
N ASP A 124 4.65 -23.68 -1.97
CA ASP A 124 5.86 -24.20 -2.60
C ASP A 124 5.87 -23.97 -4.12
N PHE A 125 4.68 -23.92 -4.72
CA PHE A 125 4.54 -23.65 -6.15
C PHE A 125 4.51 -22.15 -6.45
N ALA A 126 3.85 -21.35 -5.63
CA ALA A 126 3.68 -19.91 -5.80
C ALA A 126 4.94 -19.14 -5.35
N THR A 127 6.08 -19.44 -5.96
CA THR A 127 7.34 -18.79 -5.63
C THR A 127 7.37 -17.32 -6.07
N ALA A 128 8.25 -16.52 -5.48
CA ALA A 128 8.49 -15.15 -5.89
C ALA A 128 8.96 -15.06 -7.36
N LYS A 129 9.80 -16.01 -7.78
CA LYS A 129 10.34 -16.09 -9.15
C LYS A 129 9.27 -16.35 -10.21
N ARG A 130 8.21 -17.11 -9.87
CA ARG A 130 7.05 -17.25 -10.76
C ARG A 130 6.21 -15.98 -10.86
N LEU A 131 6.11 -15.23 -9.76
CA LEU A 131 5.47 -13.91 -9.81
C LEU A 131 6.26 -12.95 -10.71
N VAL A 132 7.59 -12.97 -10.63
CA VAL A 132 8.48 -12.21 -11.54
C VAL A 132 8.16 -12.56 -12.99
N ALA A 133 8.13 -13.85 -13.34
CA ALA A 133 7.78 -14.31 -14.69
C ALA A 133 6.39 -13.79 -15.13
N GLY A 134 5.41 -13.81 -14.22
CA GLY A 134 4.08 -13.28 -14.50
C GLY A 134 4.08 -11.79 -14.80
N LEU A 135 4.83 -11.00 -14.03
CA LEU A 135 4.94 -9.55 -14.23
C LEU A 135 5.69 -9.21 -15.54
N ARG A 136 6.75 -9.96 -15.89
CA ARG A 136 7.40 -9.80 -17.21
C ARG A 136 6.44 -10.08 -18.36
N ARG A 137 5.57 -11.09 -18.22
CA ARG A 137 4.53 -11.40 -19.23
C ARG A 137 3.48 -10.28 -19.37
N ILE A 138 3.26 -9.48 -18.34
CA ILE A 138 2.41 -8.28 -18.42
C ILE A 138 3.11 -7.17 -19.19
N GLY A 139 4.45 -7.09 -19.13
CA GLY A 139 5.25 -6.12 -19.85
C GLY A 139 6.06 -5.16 -18.97
N PHE A 140 6.22 -5.44 -17.67
CA PHE A 140 7.13 -4.65 -16.83
C PHE A 140 8.58 -4.78 -17.29
N ASP A 141 9.29 -3.65 -17.38
CA ASP A 141 10.67 -3.59 -17.83
C ASP A 141 11.64 -4.12 -16.77
N TYR A 142 11.47 -3.71 -15.52
CA TYR A 142 12.35 -4.11 -14.40
C TYR A 142 11.55 -4.52 -13.17
N ILE A 143 11.97 -5.62 -12.55
CA ILE A 143 11.30 -6.23 -11.40
C ILE A 143 12.29 -6.48 -10.27
N PHE A 144 12.08 -5.80 -9.14
CA PHE A 144 12.99 -5.84 -7.99
C PHE A 144 12.34 -6.37 -6.72
N ASP A 145 13.21 -6.78 -5.79
CA ASP A 145 12.80 -7.13 -4.44
C ASP A 145 12.88 -5.89 -3.51
N THR A 146 11.82 -5.62 -2.75
CA THR A 146 11.80 -4.54 -1.75
C THR A 146 12.80 -4.77 -0.61
N THR A 147 13.33 -5.98 -0.39
CA THR A 147 14.30 -6.27 0.68
C THR A 147 15.57 -5.43 0.58
N PHE A 148 16.04 -5.12 -0.62
CA PHE A 148 17.14 -4.17 -0.84
C PHE A 148 16.88 -2.80 -0.15
N SER A 149 15.73 -2.21 -0.40
CA SER A 149 15.38 -0.90 0.18
C SER A 149 15.03 -0.99 1.67
N ALA A 150 14.63 -2.16 2.14
CA ALA A 150 14.47 -2.40 3.56
C ALA A 150 15.81 -2.40 4.30
N ASP A 151 16.87 -2.96 3.68
CA ASP A 151 18.24 -2.88 4.23
C ASP A 151 18.71 -1.41 4.31
N LEU A 152 18.42 -0.59 3.29
CA LEU A 152 18.70 0.87 3.35
C LEU A 152 17.94 1.56 4.48
N THR A 153 16.66 1.22 4.67
CA THR A 153 15.87 1.78 5.77
C THR A 153 16.46 1.42 7.13
N ILE A 154 16.96 0.19 7.32
CA ILE A 154 17.64 -0.21 8.56
C ILE A 154 18.90 0.63 8.80
N MET A 155 19.68 0.89 7.76
CA MET A 155 20.89 1.70 7.89
C MET A 155 20.57 3.14 8.30
N GLU A 156 19.57 3.75 7.69
CA GLU A 156 19.15 5.11 8.01
C GLU A 156 18.49 5.20 9.41
N GLU A 157 17.51 4.33 9.71
CA GLU A 157 16.86 4.31 11.03
C GLU A 157 17.85 3.94 12.15
N GLY A 158 18.81 3.03 11.87
CA GLY A 158 19.86 2.66 12.83
C GLY A 158 20.80 3.84 13.13
N SER A 159 21.19 4.59 12.10
CA SER A 159 22.00 5.81 12.26
C SER A 159 21.26 6.88 13.06
N GLU A 160 20.00 7.14 12.71
CA GLU A 160 19.13 8.07 13.43
C GLU A 160 18.94 7.64 14.91
N LEU A 161 18.77 6.35 15.18
CA LEU A 161 18.66 5.83 16.53
C LEU A 161 19.94 6.14 17.35
N LEU A 162 21.11 5.92 16.75
CA LEU A 162 22.39 6.21 17.42
C LEU A 162 22.54 7.70 17.75
N GLU A 163 22.14 8.57 16.85
CA GLU A 163 22.14 10.02 17.06
C GLU A 163 21.17 10.46 18.16
N ARG A 164 19.99 9.83 18.23
CA ARG A 164 18.95 10.14 19.23
C ARG A 164 19.16 9.47 20.60
N LEU A 165 20.13 8.56 20.74
CA LEU A 165 20.36 7.84 22.00
C LEU A 165 20.54 8.75 23.24
N PRO A 166 21.26 9.89 23.19
CA PRO A 166 21.35 10.79 24.34
C PRO A 166 19.99 11.32 24.78
N GLU A 167 19.16 11.77 23.83
CA GLU A 167 17.82 12.28 24.10
C GLU A 167 16.87 11.19 24.64
N ILE A 168 16.96 9.97 24.09
CA ILE A 168 16.17 8.83 24.55
C ILE A 168 16.50 8.51 26.01
N LYS A 169 17.79 8.53 26.38
CA LYS A 169 18.24 8.28 27.75
C LYS A 169 17.77 9.36 28.73
N GLU A 170 17.74 10.62 28.29
CA GLU A 170 17.31 11.73 29.12
C GLU A 170 15.78 11.75 29.30
N SER A 171 15.02 11.59 28.21
CA SER A 171 13.55 11.64 28.23
C SER A 171 12.87 10.37 28.72
N GLY A 172 13.57 9.21 28.64
CA GLY A 172 12.99 7.89 28.88
C GLY A 172 11.96 7.43 27.81
N LEU A 173 11.80 8.18 26.70
CA LEU A 173 10.87 7.88 25.63
C LEU A 173 11.59 7.24 24.44
N PRO A 174 11.08 6.15 23.86
CA PRO A 174 11.69 5.48 22.72
C PRO A 174 11.56 6.28 21.43
N MET A 175 12.41 5.99 20.45
CA MET A 175 12.15 6.29 19.04
C MET A 175 11.22 5.22 18.46
N PHE A 176 10.28 5.61 17.61
CA PHE A 176 9.40 4.70 16.89
C PHE A 176 9.81 4.60 15.42
N THR A 177 9.79 3.40 14.86
CA THR A 177 10.00 3.20 13.42
C THR A 177 8.84 3.80 12.61
N SER A 178 9.10 4.19 11.35
CA SER A 178 8.11 4.85 10.49
C SER A 178 7.79 4.10 9.19
N CYS A 179 8.23 2.85 9.06
CA CYS A 179 8.04 2.06 7.84
C CYS A 179 6.57 1.70 7.52
N CYS A 180 5.67 1.73 8.53
CA CYS A 180 4.25 1.45 8.37
C CYS A 180 3.42 2.74 8.34
N PRO A 181 2.87 3.18 7.19
CA PRO A 181 2.08 4.41 7.11
C PRO A 181 0.78 4.35 7.93
N GLY A 182 0.20 3.17 8.13
CA GLY A 182 -0.93 3.00 9.04
C GLY A 182 -0.56 3.32 10.50
N TRP A 183 0.62 2.89 10.94
CA TRP A 183 1.17 3.22 12.26
C TRP A 183 1.48 4.72 12.38
N VAL A 184 2.11 5.31 11.38
CA VAL A 184 2.40 6.75 11.34
C VAL A 184 1.12 7.58 11.42
N ASN A 185 0.08 7.20 10.66
CA ASN A 185 -1.23 7.84 10.73
C ASN A 185 -1.89 7.67 12.12
N PHE A 186 -1.75 6.50 12.73
CA PHE A 186 -2.27 6.25 14.07
C PHE A 186 -1.62 7.16 15.10
N ILE A 187 -0.29 7.22 15.14
CA ILE A 187 0.44 8.08 16.09
C ILE A 187 0.08 9.55 15.86
N LYS A 188 0.11 10.03 14.62
CA LYS A 188 -0.17 11.46 14.32
C LYS A 188 -1.59 11.87 14.69
N LYS A 189 -2.57 10.96 14.63
CA LYS A 189 -3.99 11.26 14.89
C LYS A 189 -4.41 11.01 16.31
N GLU A 190 -3.98 9.90 16.93
CA GLU A 190 -4.42 9.49 18.27
C GLU A 190 -3.43 9.95 19.37
N TYR A 191 -2.14 10.07 19.03
CA TYR A 191 -1.08 10.39 19.97
C TYR A 191 -0.13 11.46 19.40
N PRO A 192 -0.65 12.65 18.99
CA PRO A 192 0.16 13.68 18.32
C PRO A 192 1.35 14.16 19.15
N GLN A 193 1.30 14.02 20.50
CA GLN A 193 2.40 14.35 21.39
C GLN A 193 3.64 13.45 21.21
N TYR A 194 3.51 12.33 20.51
CA TYR A 194 4.61 11.40 20.21
C TYR A 194 5.02 11.44 18.73
N ALA A 195 4.46 12.33 17.93
CA ALA A 195 4.75 12.42 16.50
C ALA A 195 6.24 12.68 16.23
N ASP A 196 6.88 13.48 17.07
CA ASP A 196 8.33 13.81 16.99
C ASP A 196 9.23 12.62 17.34
N ARG A 197 8.65 11.54 17.91
CA ARG A 197 9.37 10.30 18.23
C ARG A 197 9.40 9.31 17.06
N LEU A 198 8.64 9.57 16.01
CA LEU A 198 8.74 8.77 14.79
C LEU A 198 10.09 9.00 14.10
N SER A 199 10.64 7.95 13.50
CA SER A 199 11.81 8.07 12.62
C SER A 199 11.50 8.98 11.44
N THR A 200 12.48 9.74 11.01
CA THR A 200 12.41 10.60 9.82
C THR A 200 12.76 9.84 8.54
N ALA A 201 13.28 8.61 8.65
CA ALA A 201 13.62 7.79 7.51
C ALA A 201 12.41 7.45 6.65
N LYS A 202 12.60 7.44 5.34
CA LYS A 202 11.60 6.94 4.40
C LYS A 202 11.33 5.45 4.63
N SER A 203 10.10 5.01 4.39
CA SER A 203 9.79 3.57 4.41
C SER A 203 10.53 2.82 3.30
N PRO A 204 10.70 1.49 3.39
CA PRO A 204 11.30 0.69 2.32
C PRO A 204 10.67 0.93 0.94
N GLN A 205 9.35 1.13 0.89
CA GLN A 205 8.66 1.49 -0.34
C GLN A 205 9.20 2.79 -0.93
N GLN A 206 9.29 3.83 -0.12
CA GLN A 206 9.73 5.16 -0.58
C GLN A 206 11.25 5.25 -0.76
N MET A 207 12.03 4.51 0.01
CA MET A 207 13.47 4.35 -0.22
C MET A 207 13.74 3.75 -1.60
N PHE A 208 12.99 2.71 -1.96
CA PHE A 208 13.08 2.10 -3.28
C PHE A 208 12.77 3.10 -4.38
N GLY A 209 11.65 3.83 -4.27
CA GLY A 209 11.26 4.85 -5.24
C GLY A 209 12.33 5.94 -5.40
N ALA A 210 12.85 6.45 -4.28
CA ALA A 210 13.89 7.47 -4.28
C ALA A 210 15.18 6.99 -4.99
N VAL A 211 15.66 5.79 -4.68
CA VAL A 211 16.85 5.21 -5.33
C VAL A 211 16.59 4.92 -6.81
N THR A 212 15.38 4.46 -7.15
CA THR A 212 15.00 4.19 -8.54
C THR A 212 14.99 5.47 -9.38
N LYS A 213 14.41 6.56 -8.85
CA LYS A 213 14.33 7.84 -9.57
C LYS A 213 15.59 8.71 -9.46
N SER A 214 16.60 8.29 -8.71
CA SER A 214 17.91 8.96 -8.65
C SER A 214 19.01 8.08 -9.26
N TYR A 215 19.60 7.22 -8.45
CA TYR A 215 20.72 6.38 -8.83
C TYR A 215 20.43 5.46 -10.04
N TYR A 216 19.24 4.82 -10.06
CA TYR A 216 18.92 3.90 -11.14
C TYR A 216 18.59 4.63 -12.45
N ALA A 217 17.93 5.79 -12.38
CA ALA A 217 17.71 6.66 -13.53
C ALA A 217 19.04 7.10 -14.15
N GLU A 218 20.03 7.53 -13.32
CA GLU A 218 21.37 7.87 -13.76
C GLU A 218 22.07 6.68 -14.42
N LYS A 219 21.97 5.49 -13.82
CA LYS A 219 22.55 4.25 -14.36
C LYS A 219 21.97 3.86 -15.72
N LEU A 220 20.67 4.11 -15.93
CA LEU A 220 20.00 3.89 -17.23
C LEU A 220 20.24 5.03 -18.23
N GLY A 221 20.75 6.18 -17.77
CA GLY A 221 20.93 7.38 -18.60
C GLY A 221 19.62 8.01 -19.05
N VAL A 222 18.59 7.98 -18.18
CA VAL A 222 17.26 8.51 -18.45
C VAL A 222 16.85 9.55 -17.40
N GLU A 223 15.95 10.44 -17.78
CA GLU A 223 15.36 11.40 -16.83
C GLU A 223 14.43 10.65 -15.84
N PRO A 224 14.40 11.03 -14.56
CA PRO A 224 13.57 10.39 -13.53
C PRO A 224 12.08 10.30 -13.88
N GLU A 225 11.57 11.30 -14.62
CA GLU A 225 10.16 11.38 -15.04
C GLU A 225 9.78 10.31 -16.07
N ARG A 226 10.75 9.70 -16.72
CA ARG A 226 10.54 8.57 -17.62
C ARG A 226 10.39 7.24 -16.89
N ILE A 227 10.64 7.21 -15.59
CA ILE A 227 10.49 6.01 -14.78
C ILE A 227 9.15 6.07 -14.05
N PHE A 228 8.30 5.09 -14.29
CA PHE A 228 7.07 4.84 -13.54
C PHE A 228 7.30 3.73 -12.51
N CYS A 229 7.42 4.15 -11.25
CA CYS A 229 7.72 3.25 -10.14
C CYS A 229 6.43 2.67 -9.54
N VAL A 230 6.29 1.35 -9.57
CA VAL A 230 5.15 0.61 -9.04
C VAL A 230 5.56 -0.19 -7.81
N SER A 231 4.75 -0.19 -6.77
CA SER A 231 4.94 -1.02 -5.58
C SER A 231 3.84 -2.06 -5.44
N LEU A 232 4.20 -3.33 -5.31
CA LEU A 232 3.26 -4.39 -4.94
C LEU A 232 3.28 -4.55 -3.41
N MET A 233 2.20 -4.11 -2.75
CA MET A 233 2.14 -4.04 -1.29
C MET A 233 0.85 -4.68 -0.75
N PRO A 234 0.90 -5.35 0.41
CA PRO A 234 -0.28 -5.99 0.99
C PRO A 234 -1.17 -5.00 1.76
N CYS A 235 -0.88 -3.72 1.72
CA CYS A 235 -1.41 -2.71 2.64
C CYS A 235 -2.05 -1.54 1.90
N LEU A 236 -3.27 -1.18 2.33
CA LEU A 236 -4.02 -0.05 1.77
C LEU A 236 -3.38 1.31 2.11
N ALA A 237 -2.79 1.42 3.30
CA ALA A 237 -2.11 2.65 3.74
C ALA A 237 -0.89 2.99 2.88
N LYS A 238 -0.29 2.00 2.20
CA LYS A 238 0.80 2.23 1.24
C LYS A 238 0.35 3.03 0.00
N LYS A 239 -0.93 2.98 -0.37
CA LYS A 239 -1.50 3.85 -1.42
C LYS A 239 -1.63 5.30 -0.95
N ASP A 240 -1.82 5.53 0.34
CA ASP A 240 -1.88 6.86 0.95
C ASP A 240 -0.48 7.49 1.04
N GLU A 241 0.50 6.70 1.44
CA GLU A 241 1.89 7.12 1.59
C GLU A 241 2.47 7.77 0.32
N CYS A 242 2.07 7.31 -0.86
CA CYS A 242 2.48 7.88 -2.14
C CYS A 242 1.92 9.30 -2.40
N THR A 243 0.96 9.75 -1.59
CA THR A 243 0.39 11.10 -1.68
C THR A 243 1.05 12.09 -0.73
N TRP A 244 1.87 11.62 0.20
CA TRP A 244 2.57 12.48 1.16
C TRP A 244 3.68 13.29 0.46
N ASP A 245 4.03 14.45 1.00
CA ASP A 245 5.01 15.35 0.37
C ASP A 245 6.38 14.70 0.17
N ASN A 246 6.77 13.78 1.07
CA ASN A 246 7.99 12.99 0.98
C ASN A 246 7.81 11.63 0.30
N GLY A 247 6.63 11.33 -0.25
CA GLY A 247 6.24 10.02 -0.79
C GLY A 247 6.04 9.97 -2.31
N LYS A 248 6.45 11.00 -3.05
CA LYS A 248 6.18 11.14 -4.50
C LYS A 248 7.11 10.32 -5.41
N ASP A 249 8.03 9.54 -4.84
CA ASP A 249 8.97 8.74 -5.61
C ASP A 249 8.34 7.44 -6.16
N VAL A 250 7.20 7.01 -5.60
CA VAL A 250 6.42 5.87 -6.08
C VAL A 250 5.13 6.36 -6.72
N ASP A 251 4.92 5.99 -7.99
CA ASP A 251 3.81 6.50 -8.79
C ASP A 251 2.50 5.73 -8.56
N ALA A 252 2.58 4.41 -8.35
CA ALA A 252 1.40 3.59 -8.10
C ALA A 252 1.68 2.46 -7.10
N VAL A 253 0.65 2.08 -6.34
CA VAL A 253 0.69 0.92 -5.45
C VAL A 253 -0.41 -0.04 -5.82
N LEU A 254 -0.06 -1.29 -6.09
CA LEU A 254 -1.00 -2.39 -6.32
C LEU A 254 -1.04 -3.30 -5.10
N THR A 255 -2.24 -3.63 -4.65
CA THR A 255 -2.46 -4.66 -3.63
C THR A 255 -2.30 -6.06 -4.24
N THR A 256 -2.10 -7.08 -3.40
CA THR A 256 -2.03 -8.48 -3.84
C THR A 256 -3.24 -8.88 -4.69
N ARG A 257 -4.44 -8.39 -4.34
CA ARG A 257 -5.68 -8.67 -5.09
C ARG A 257 -5.72 -7.96 -6.45
N GLU A 258 -5.14 -6.77 -6.56
CA GLU A 258 -5.01 -6.07 -7.85
C GLU A 258 -4.04 -6.80 -8.77
N VAL A 259 -2.90 -7.27 -8.25
CA VAL A 259 -1.94 -8.11 -8.98
C VAL A 259 -2.60 -9.38 -9.49
N GLU A 260 -3.37 -10.06 -8.63
CA GLU A 260 -4.13 -11.26 -9.02
C GLU A 260 -5.12 -10.96 -10.15
N ARG A 261 -5.89 -9.87 -10.05
CA ARG A 261 -6.82 -9.46 -11.12
C ARG A 261 -6.08 -9.15 -12.41
N MET A 262 -4.96 -8.46 -12.34
CA MET A 262 -4.13 -8.10 -13.47
C MET A 262 -3.61 -9.35 -14.20
N LEU A 263 -3.02 -10.31 -13.48
CA LEU A 263 -2.57 -11.59 -14.03
C LEU A 263 -3.71 -12.37 -14.72
N LYS A 264 -4.90 -12.37 -14.10
CA LYS A 264 -6.10 -13.00 -14.67
C LYS A 264 -6.60 -12.29 -15.93
N SER A 265 -6.58 -10.97 -15.97
CA SER A 265 -7.05 -10.18 -17.12
C SER A 265 -6.16 -10.35 -18.35
N PHE A 266 -4.88 -10.63 -18.15
CA PHE A 266 -3.94 -10.98 -19.22
C PHE A 266 -3.98 -12.48 -19.61
N PHE A 267 -4.91 -13.26 -19.03
CA PHE A 267 -5.02 -14.70 -19.28
C PHE A 267 -3.72 -15.47 -19.03
N ILE A 268 -2.88 -14.99 -18.10
CA ILE A 268 -1.62 -15.64 -17.76
C ILE A 268 -1.91 -16.92 -16.99
N LYS A 269 -1.53 -18.04 -17.58
CA LYS A 269 -1.64 -19.36 -16.95
C LYS A 269 -0.48 -19.55 -15.97
N VAL A 270 -0.69 -19.07 -14.75
CA VAL A 270 0.36 -19.04 -13.72
C VAL A 270 0.95 -20.43 -13.40
N GLN A 271 0.19 -21.49 -13.67
CA GLN A 271 0.65 -22.89 -13.53
C GLN A 271 1.70 -23.31 -14.58
N GLU A 272 1.74 -22.62 -15.72
CA GLU A 272 2.64 -22.90 -16.83
C GLU A 272 3.89 -22.00 -16.83
N LEU A 273 3.97 -21.04 -15.89
CA LEU A 273 5.13 -20.14 -15.79
C LEU A 273 6.36 -20.89 -15.30
N GLU A 274 7.47 -20.71 -15.99
CA GLU A 274 8.80 -21.04 -15.47
C GLU A 274 9.28 -19.94 -14.53
N GLU A 275 10.19 -20.25 -13.64
CA GLU A 275 10.78 -19.28 -12.71
C GLU A 275 11.74 -18.35 -13.41
N GLU A 276 11.65 -17.04 -13.13
CA GLU A 276 12.59 -16.03 -13.61
C GLU A 276 13.19 -15.26 -12.43
N GLU A 277 14.45 -14.86 -12.56
CA GLU A 277 15.18 -14.11 -11.53
C GLU A 277 14.71 -12.65 -11.50
N PHE A 278 14.82 -12.05 -10.31
CA PHE A 278 14.73 -10.60 -10.17
C PHE A 278 15.83 -9.91 -10.98
N ASP A 279 15.56 -8.68 -11.39
CA ASP A 279 16.60 -7.84 -11.96
C ASP A 279 17.58 -7.41 -10.87
N ASP A 280 18.86 -7.41 -11.20
CA ASP A 280 19.95 -7.18 -10.24
C ASP A 280 20.87 -6.01 -10.65
N PRO A 281 20.40 -4.77 -10.62
CA PRO A 281 21.36 -3.66 -10.58
C PRO A 281 21.44 -2.95 -9.23
N LEU A 282 20.55 -3.26 -8.30
CA LEU A 282 20.49 -2.63 -6.98
C LEU A 282 21.05 -3.55 -5.86
N GLY A 283 21.57 -4.72 -6.24
CA GLY A 283 22.11 -5.70 -5.32
C GLY A 283 21.05 -6.63 -4.70
N VAL A 284 21.51 -7.71 -4.11
CA VAL A 284 20.67 -8.65 -3.36
C VAL A 284 20.57 -8.16 -1.92
N GLY A 285 19.35 -7.96 -1.43
CA GLY A 285 19.13 -7.62 -0.04
C GLY A 285 19.68 -8.67 0.91
N SER A 286 20.26 -8.26 2.04
CA SER A 286 20.83 -9.17 3.04
C SER A 286 19.77 -10.03 3.77
N GLY A 287 18.49 -9.70 3.59
CA GLY A 287 17.37 -10.29 4.32
C GLY A 287 17.15 -9.70 5.71
N ALA A 288 18.03 -8.79 6.17
CA ALA A 288 17.85 -8.09 7.45
C ALA A 288 16.58 -7.24 7.43
N GLY A 289 16.20 -6.68 6.28
CA GLY A 289 14.96 -5.96 6.07
C GLY A 289 13.68 -6.75 6.35
N VAL A 290 13.74 -8.09 6.36
CA VAL A 290 12.61 -8.93 6.75
C VAL A 290 12.19 -8.66 8.20
N CYS A 291 13.12 -8.35 9.09
CA CYS A 291 12.83 -8.03 10.49
C CYS A 291 12.06 -6.71 10.68
N LEU A 292 12.14 -5.77 9.74
CA LEU A 292 11.38 -4.51 9.79
C LEU A 292 9.96 -4.62 9.23
N LEU A 293 9.67 -5.69 8.49
CA LEU A 293 8.39 -5.85 7.79
C LEU A 293 7.43 -6.79 8.54
N TYR A 294 7.84 -7.32 9.67
CA TYR A 294 7.08 -8.14 10.60
C TYR A 294 7.20 -7.51 12.02
#